data_f98c0e74c1458252e0f1d7afc87ebf3b
#
_entry.id   f98c0e74c1458252e0f1d7afc87ebf3b
#
_cell.length_a   1.000
_cell.length_b   1.000
_cell.length_c   1.000
_cell.angle_alpha   90.00
_cell.angle_beta   90.00
_cell.angle_gamma   90.00
#
_symmetry.space_group_name_H-M   'P 1'
#
loop_
_entity.id
_entity.type
_entity.pdbx_description
1 polymer ?
#
loop_
_entity_poly.entity_id
_entity_poly.type
_entity_poly.pdbx_seq_one_letter_code
_entity_poly.pdbx_strand_id
1 'polypeptide(L)'
;MEFVDRYNQVLFAIGMALTGMVLGYLGWLVLSWPHVHLYLEIALVVLVMTTIVTVFLWWVINRDGNTMTEGVGSIGIVVLWSQILDGVANVVGIDWVYKLTGGMQQNLVPKHPINRGLVEIGSQFPDWVTNVIGTAWPFLVVKIGAALLVIYIFDKEAMEENPSWTILLLIVIIAVGLGPGIRDMLRAILGI
;
A
#
# COMPACT_ATOMS: atom_id res chain seq x y z
N MET A 1 20.35 -27.41 6.18
CA MET A 1 20.71 -26.09 5.66
C MET A 1 20.52 -26.00 4.14
N GLU A 2 21.20 -26.83 3.33
CA GLU A 2 21.07 -26.79 1.85
C GLU A 2 19.62 -26.92 1.28
N PHE A 3 18.76 -27.68 1.92
CA PHE A 3 17.38 -27.90 1.45
C PHE A 3 16.51 -26.64 1.61
N VAL A 4 16.68 -25.90 2.72
CA VAL A 4 15.95 -24.65 3.00
C VAL A 4 16.41 -23.54 2.06
N ASP A 5 17.72 -23.45 1.79
CA ASP A 5 18.29 -22.46 0.87
C ASP A 5 17.79 -22.70 -0.57
N ARG A 6 17.73 -23.97 -0.99
CA ARG A 6 17.22 -24.35 -2.32
C ARG A 6 15.72 -24.05 -2.46
N TYR A 7 14.92 -24.26 -1.42
CA TYR A 7 13.50 -23.95 -1.41
C TYR A 7 13.24 -22.43 -1.54
N ASN A 8 13.98 -21.62 -0.79
CA ASN A 8 13.89 -20.16 -0.87
C ASN A 8 14.28 -19.64 -2.26
N GLN A 9 15.32 -20.20 -2.88
CA GLN A 9 15.72 -19.84 -4.25
C GLN A 9 14.64 -20.18 -5.28
N VAL A 10 13.99 -21.34 -5.15
CA VAL A 10 12.89 -21.74 -6.05
C VAL A 10 11.69 -20.80 -5.89
N LEU A 11 11.28 -20.48 -4.67
CA LEU A 11 10.19 -19.54 -4.42
C LEU A 11 10.50 -18.14 -4.97
N PHE A 12 11.73 -17.67 -4.75
CA PHE A 12 12.19 -16.40 -5.31
C PHE A 12 12.15 -16.40 -6.86
N ALA A 13 12.66 -17.46 -7.48
CA ALA A 13 12.65 -17.61 -8.93
C ALA A 13 11.23 -17.63 -9.50
N ILE A 14 10.30 -18.35 -8.86
CA ILE A 14 8.89 -18.37 -9.26
C ILE A 14 8.27 -16.97 -9.12
N GLY A 15 8.51 -16.29 -8.00
CA GLY A 15 8.02 -14.92 -7.78
C GLY A 15 8.54 -13.93 -8.83
N MET A 16 9.83 -14.01 -9.15
CA MET A 16 10.44 -13.19 -10.20
C MET A 16 9.88 -13.49 -11.59
N ALA A 17 9.66 -14.77 -11.92
CA ALA A 17 9.08 -15.18 -13.19
C ALA A 17 7.64 -14.66 -13.34
N LEU A 18 6.80 -14.81 -12.32
CA LEU A 18 5.43 -14.29 -12.31
C LEU A 18 5.40 -12.75 -12.42
N THR A 19 6.25 -12.06 -11.68
CA THR A 19 6.39 -10.61 -11.76
C THR A 19 6.82 -10.18 -13.17
N GLY A 20 7.81 -10.86 -13.74
CA GLY A 20 8.27 -10.60 -15.11
C GLY A 20 7.18 -10.82 -16.16
N MET A 21 6.36 -11.87 -16.02
CA MET A 21 5.20 -12.12 -16.92
C MET A 21 4.16 -11.00 -16.81
N VAL A 22 3.83 -10.56 -15.60
CA VAL A 22 2.86 -9.47 -15.40
C VAL A 22 3.38 -8.16 -15.98
N LEU A 23 4.64 -7.80 -15.70
CA LEU A 23 5.26 -6.58 -16.22
C LEU A 23 5.39 -6.63 -17.74
N GLY A 24 5.76 -7.80 -18.30
CA GLY A 24 5.82 -8.02 -19.75
C GLY A 24 4.45 -7.87 -20.42
N TYR A 25 3.41 -8.43 -19.81
CA TYR A 25 2.04 -8.28 -20.29
C TYR A 25 1.56 -6.82 -20.24
N LEU A 26 1.81 -6.11 -19.12
CA LEU A 26 1.47 -4.70 -18.99
C LEU A 26 2.23 -3.85 -20.02
N GLY A 27 3.53 -4.12 -20.22
CA GLY A 27 4.33 -3.44 -21.24
C GLY A 27 3.80 -3.68 -22.66
N TRP A 28 3.45 -4.93 -22.98
CA TRP A 28 2.83 -5.26 -24.27
C TRP A 28 1.48 -4.55 -24.45
N LEU A 29 0.66 -4.49 -23.42
CA LEU A 29 -0.64 -3.83 -23.45
C LEU A 29 -0.51 -2.33 -23.75
N VAL A 30 0.43 -1.67 -23.08
CA VAL A 30 0.73 -0.24 -23.31
C VAL A 30 1.21 0.02 -24.73
N LEU A 31 2.08 -0.86 -25.27
CA LEU A 31 2.63 -0.71 -26.62
C LEU A 31 1.62 -1.03 -27.72
N SER A 32 0.66 -1.94 -27.44
CA SER A 32 -0.29 -2.45 -28.45
C SER A 32 -1.60 -1.66 -28.51
N TRP A 33 -1.92 -0.89 -27.47
CA TRP A 33 -3.19 -0.17 -27.35
C TRP A 33 -2.96 1.35 -27.34
N PRO A 34 -3.18 2.03 -28.49
CA PRO A 34 -2.89 3.46 -28.61
C PRO A 34 -3.72 4.37 -27.71
N HIS A 35 -4.76 3.84 -27.06
CA HIS A 35 -5.61 4.58 -26.14
C HIS A 35 -5.17 4.48 -24.66
N VAL A 36 -4.16 3.64 -24.36
CA VAL A 36 -3.63 3.50 -23.00
C VAL A 36 -2.51 4.51 -22.83
N HIS A 37 -2.78 5.56 -22.04
CA HIS A 37 -1.76 6.51 -21.64
C HIS A 37 -1.19 6.10 -20.28
N LEU A 38 0.12 6.16 -20.13
CA LEU A 38 0.83 5.85 -18.90
C LEU A 38 1.11 7.16 -18.14
N TYR A 39 0.44 7.33 -17.02
CA TYR A 39 0.61 8.46 -16.11
C TYR A 39 1.58 8.10 -14.98
N LEU A 40 2.88 8.06 -15.29
CA LEU A 40 3.94 7.67 -14.34
C LEU A 40 4.06 8.63 -13.16
N GLU A 41 3.63 9.88 -13.32
CA GLU A 41 3.55 10.87 -12.25
C GLU A 41 2.67 10.38 -11.08
N ILE A 42 1.59 9.64 -11.37
CA ILE A 42 0.72 9.05 -10.33
C ILE A 42 1.50 8.03 -9.51
N ALA A 43 2.24 7.13 -10.17
CA ALA A 43 3.09 6.15 -9.47
C ALA A 43 4.10 6.84 -8.56
N LEU A 44 4.77 7.87 -9.10
CA LEU A 44 5.78 8.63 -8.36
C LEU A 44 5.17 9.29 -7.12
N VAL A 45 4.03 9.96 -7.26
CA VAL A 45 3.33 10.59 -6.13
C VAL A 45 2.95 9.56 -5.08
N VAL A 46 2.32 8.44 -5.49
CA VAL A 46 1.91 7.38 -4.56
C VAL A 46 3.10 6.80 -3.81
N LEU A 47 4.19 6.44 -4.50
CA LEU A 47 5.36 5.80 -3.88
C LEU A 47 6.12 6.77 -2.97
N VAL A 48 6.30 8.02 -3.39
CA VAL A 48 6.98 9.05 -2.59
C VAL A 48 6.18 9.35 -1.32
N MET A 49 4.87 9.60 -1.44
CA MET A 49 4.02 9.86 -0.28
C MET A 49 3.98 8.67 0.68
N THR A 50 3.80 7.46 0.16
CA THR A 50 3.84 6.23 0.96
C THR A 50 5.13 6.13 1.74
N THR A 51 6.27 6.35 1.09
CA THR A 51 7.59 6.26 1.73
C THR A 51 7.78 7.34 2.79
N ILE A 52 7.41 8.59 2.49
CA ILE A 52 7.51 9.70 3.45
C ILE A 52 6.67 9.42 4.70
N VAL A 53 5.40 9.03 4.53
CA VAL A 53 4.50 8.74 5.66
C VAL A 53 5.02 7.56 6.47
N THR A 54 5.50 6.49 5.80
CA THR A 54 6.05 5.32 6.47
C THR A 54 7.28 5.66 7.29
N VAL A 55 8.25 6.37 6.71
CA VAL A 55 9.50 6.76 7.40
C VAL A 55 9.19 7.67 8.57
N PHE A 56 8.29 8.63 8.39
CA PHE A 56 7.86 9.52 9.48
C PHE A 56 7.21 8.75 10.64
N LEU A 57 6.25 7.87 10.35
CA LEU A 57 5.58 7.09 11.40
C LEU A 57 6.54 6.11 12.07
N TRP A 58 7.41 5.45 11.29
CA TRP A 58 8.42 4.56 11.83
C TRP A 58 9.40 5.28 12.76
N TRP A 59 9.81 6.49 12.39
CA TRP A 59 10.64 7.33 13.24
C TRP A 59 9.91 7.75 14.52
N VAL A 60 8.63 8.15 14.43
CA VAL A 60 7.82 8.52 15.61
C VAL A 60 7.69 7.35 16.57
N ILE A 61 7.39 6.14 16.07
CA ILE A 61 7.20 4.95 16.90
C ILE A 61 8.50 4.55 17.62
N ASN A 62 9.64 4.72 16.97
CA ASN A 62 10.93 4.29 17.54
C ASN A 62 11.69 5.40 18.29
N ARG A 63 11.12 6.62 18.40
CA ARG A 63 11.84 7.79 18.91
C ARG A 63 12.23 7.70 20.39
N ASP A 64 11.37 7.15 21.23
CA ASP A 64 11.51 7.25 22.68
C ASP A 64 11.88 5.90 23.35
N GLY A 65 12.63 5.04 22.65
CA GLY A 65 12.99 3.70 23.15
C GLY A 65 11.76 2.79 23.30
N ASN A 66 10.72 3.04 22.50
CA ASN A 66 9.51 2.26 22.52
C ASN A 66 9.79 0.84 22.02
N THR A 67 9.40 -0.16 22.81
CA THR A 67 9.59 -1.59 22.51
C THR A 67 8.58 -2.12 21.51
N MET A 68 7.65 -1.30 21.03
CA MET A 68 6.55 -1.70 20.16
C MET A 68 7.00 -2.41 18.87
N THR A 69 8.20 -2.11 18.39
CA THR A 69 8.75 -2.70 17.16
C THR A 69 9.74 -3.84 17.40
N GLU A 70 10.07 -4.15 18.65
CA GLU A 70 11.08 -5.18 18.97
C GLU A 70 10.69 -6.58 18.47
N GLY A 71 9.40 -6.93 18.52
CA GLY A 71 8.89 -8.21 18.04
C GLY A 71 8.96 -8.35 16.52
N VAL A 72 8.40 -7.37 15.82
CA VAL A 72 8.30 -7.41 14.35
C VAL A 72 9.59 -6.98 13.64
N GLY A 73 10.49 -6.26 14.32
CA GLY A 73 11.77 -5.81 13.75
C GLY A 73 11.61 -5.14 12.38
N SER A 74 12.48 -5.50 11.42
CA SER A 74 12.46 -4.93 10.07
C SER A 74 11.20 -5.29 9.26
N ILE A 75 10.47 -6.36 9.60
CA ILE A 75 9.23 -6.75 8.92
C ILE A 75 8.14 -5.73 9.21
N GLY A 76 8.14 -5.13 10.41
CA GLY A 76 7.16 -4.11 10.81
C GLY A 76 7.14 -2.90 9.88
N ILE A 77 8.29 -2.45 9.37
CA ILE A 77 8.32 -1.34 8.40
C ILE A 77 7.69 -1.74 7.07
N VAL A 78 7.83 -3.00 6.65
CA VAL A 78 7.21 -3.51 5.42
C VAL A 78 5.70 -3.64 5.59
N VAL A 79 5.23 -4.09 6.76
CA VAL A 79 3.79 -4.11 7.12
C VAL A 79 3.23 -2.69 7.04
N LEU A 80 3.88 -1.75 7.71
CA LEU A 80 3.44 -0.35 7.73
C LEU A 80 3.41 0.23 6.30
N TRP A 81 4.48 0.05 5.53
CA TRP A 81 4.59 0.53 4.15
C TRP A 81 3.50 -0.05 3.26
N SER A 82 3.20 -1.35 3.37
CA SER A 82 2.18 -2.02 2.56
C SER A 82 0.77 -1.49 2.81
N GLN A 83 0.41 -1.24 4.06
CA GLN A 83 -0.90 -0.70 4.42
C GLN A 83 -1.03 0.79 4.06
N ILE A 84 0.05 1.55 4.23
CA ILE A 84 0.08 2.96 3.80
C ILE A 84 0.01 3.07 2.28
N LEU A 85 0.66 2.17 1.53
CA LEU A 85 0.55 2.13 0.07
C LEU A 85 -0.91 2.01 -0.38
N ASP A 86 -1.67 1.08 0.21
CA ASP A 86 -3.09 0.92 -0.09
C ASP A 86 -3.89 2.18 0.28
N GLY A 87 -3.63 2.77 1.44
CA GLY A 87 -4.26 4.02 1.86
C GLY A 87 -3.96 5.19 0.93
N VAL A 88 -2.70 5.41 0.59
CA VAL A 88 -2.26 6.51 -0.29
C VAL A 88 -2.75 6.30 -1.72
N ALA A 89 -2.64 5.08 -2.27
CA ALA A 89 -3.14 4.78 -3.62
C ALA A 89 -4.65 5.04 -3.72
N ASN A 90 -5.39 4.77 -2.65
CA ASN A 90 -6.83 5.04 -2.57
C ASN A 90 -7.11 6.56 -2.55
N VAL A 91 -6.42 7.33 -1.71
CA VAL A 91 -6.56 8.81 -1.64
C VAL A 91 -6.21 9.44 -2.99
N VAL A 92 -5.06 9.09 -3.55
CA VAL A 92 -4.61 9.62 -4.85
C VAL A 92 -5.60 9.23 -5.95
N GLY A 93 -6.04 7.97 -5.97
CA GLY A 93 -6.98 7.46 -6.97
C GLY A 93 -8.33 8.18 -6.95
N ILE A 94 -8.90 8.41 -5.76
CA ILE A 94 -10.25 8.99 -5.60
C ILE A 94 -10.24 10.52 -5.70
N ASP A 95 -9.20 11.20 -5.19
CA ASP A 95 -9.26 12.65 -5.04
C ASP A 95 -8.31 13.40 -5.98
N TRP A 96 -7.22 12.78 -6.45
CA TRP A 96 -6.12 13.53 -7.08
C TRP A 96 -5.85 13.19 -8.54
N VAL A 97 -6.32 12.04 -9.05
CA VAL A 97 -6.06 11.61 -10.44
C VAL A 97 -6.45 12.68 -11.45
N TYR A 98 -7.63 13.27 -11.32
CA TYR A 98 -8.09 14.34 -12.20
C TYR A 98 -7.13 15.55 -12.22
N LYS A 99 -6.65 15.94 -11.04
CA LYS A 99 -5.70 17.06 -10.90
C LYS A 99 -4.33 16.72 -11.45
N LEU A 100 -3.82 15.52 -11.15
CA LEU A 100 -2.48 15.07 -11.58
C LEU A 100 -2.41 14.88 -13.10
N THR A 101 -3.48 14.43 -13.73
CA THR A 101 -3.54 14.20 -15.19
C THR A 101 -3.98 15.42 -15.98
N GLY A 102 -4.10 16.60 -15.34
CA GLY A 102 -4.57 17.82 -16.01
C GLY A 102 -5.99 17.72 -16.57
N GLY A 103 -6.84 16.90 -15.95
CA GLY A 103 -8.23 16.68 -16.36
C GLY A 103 -8.42 15.61 -17.43
N MET A 104 -7.35 14.91 -17.83
CA MET A 104 -7.44 13.86 -18.87
C MET A 104 -8.05 12.56 -18.37
N GLN A 105 -7.96 12.28 -17.06
CA GLN A 105 -8.61 11.13 -16.42
C GLN A 105 -9.58 11.55 -15.35
N GLN A 106 -10.63 10.76 -15.18
CA GLN A 106 -11.55 10.93 -14.05
C GLN A 106 -11.01 10.23 -12.80
N ASN A 107 -11.36 10.76 -11.65
CA ASN A 107 -11.07 10.14 -10.38
C ASN A 107 -11.71 8.75 -10.26
N LEU A 108 -11.03 7.83 -9.58
CA LEU A 108 -11.54 6.48 -9.35
C LEU A 108 -12.76 6.54 -8.42
N VAL A 109 -13.74 5.67 -8.68
CA VAL A 109 -14.93 5.54 -7.82
C VAL A 109 -14.69 4.42 -6.80
N PRO A 110 -14.95 4.66 -5.50
CA PRO A 110 -14.83 3.62 -4.48
C PRO A 110 -15.79 2.47 -4.75
N LYS A 111 -15.28 1.24 -4.90
CA LYS A 111 -16.06 0.05 -5.23
C LYS A 111 -16.63 -0.65 -3.99
N HIS A 112 -15.92 -0.60 -2.87
CA HIS A 112 -16.31 -1.29 -1.64
C HIS A 112 -17.19 -0.41 -0.75
N PRO A 113 -18.24 -0.97 -0.12
CA PRO A 113 -19.16 -0.22 0.74
C PRO A 113 -18.45 0.51 1.89
N ILE A 114 -17.48 -0.13 2.52
CA ILE A 114 -16.69 0.46 3.61
C ILE A 114 -15.93 1.69 3.11
N ASN A 115 -15.30 1.61 1.93
CA ASN A 115 -14.57 2.72 1.36
C ASN A 115 -15.52 3.89 1.01
N ARG A 116 -16.71 3.60 0.46
CA ARG A 116 -17.74 4.64 0.23
C ARG A 116 -18.13 5.35 1.52
N GLY A 117 -18.39 4.60 2.60
CA GLY A 117 -18.74 5.17 3.90
C GLY A 117 -17.62 6.05 4.46
N LEU A 118 -16.35 5.66 4.28
CA LEU A 118 -15.21 6.48 4.72
C LEU A 118 -15.04 7.76 3.90
N VAL A 119 -15.29 7.70 2.59
CA VAL A 119 -15.32 8.89 1.71
C VAL A 119 -16.47 9.82 2.08
N GLU A 120 -17.65 9.27 2.41
CA GLU A 120 -18.78 10.04 2.88
C GLU A 120 -18.48 10.75 4.21
N ILE A 121 -17.83 10.08 5.15
CA ILE A 121 -17.32 10.70 6.39
C ILE A 121 -16.33 11.82 6.05
N GLY A 122 -15.39 11.57 5.14
CA GLY A 122 -14.41 12.55 4.71
C GLY A 122 -15.03 13.79 4.05
N SER A 123 -16.12 13.62 3.31
CA SER A 123 -16.82 14.71 2.65
C SER A 123 -17.60 15.63 3.60
N GLN A 124 -17.81 15.21 4.86
CA GLN A 124 -18.46 16.04 5.89
C GLN A 124 -17.51 17.04 6.53
N PHE A 125 -16.21 16.95 6.24
CA PHE A 125 -15.23 17.91 6.75
C PHE A 125 -15.31 19.25 5.99
N PRO A 126 -14.85 20.35 6.62
CA PRO A 126 -14.88 21.67 5.98
C PRO A 126 -14.11 21.69 4.65
N ASP A 127 -14.56 22.52 3.71
CA ASP A 127 -13.98 22.63 2.36
C ASP A 127 -12.48 22.90 2.35
N TRP A 128 -11.96 23.65 3.32
CA TRP A 128 -10.52 23.91 3.42
C TRP A 128 -9.69 22.64 3.69
N VAL A 129 -10.28 21.60 4.32
CA VAL A 129 -9.67 20.29 4.53
C VAL A 129 -9.80 19.46 3.25
N THR A 130 -11.02 19.31 2.74
CA THR A 130 -11.32 18.43 1.61
C THR A 130 -10.67 18.91 0.31
N ASN A 131 -10.52 20.22 0.12
CA ASN A 131 -9.83 20.80 -1.03
C ASN A 131 -8.32 20.51 -1.05
N VAL A 132 -7.70 20.33 0.14
CA VAL A 132 -6.26 20.08 0.27
C VAL A 132 -5.94 18.59 0.27
N ILE A 133 -6.58 17.82 1.16
CA ILE A 133 -6.23 16.41 1.38
C ILE A 133 -7.21 15.42 0.71
N GLY A 134 -8.33 15.92 0.17
CA GLY A 134 -9.36 15.09 -0.46
C GLY A 134 -10.42 14.60 0.53
N THR A 135 -11.23 13.66 0.08
CA THR A 135 -12.32 13.04 0.85
C THR A 135 -12.01 11.61 1.30
N ALA A 136 -11.04 10.95 0.67
CA ALA A 136 -10.68 9.56 0.94
C ALA A 136 -9.65 9.38 2.08
N TRP A 137 -9.12 10.47 2.66
CA TRP A 137 -8.12 10.42 3.73
C TRP A 137 -8.52 9.59 4.97
N PRO A 138 -9.83 9.45 5.37
CA PRO A 138 -10.17 8.61 6.51
C PRO A 138 -9.79 7.13 6.27
N PHE A 139 -9.80 6.67 5.03
CA PHE A 139 -9.34 5.34 4.67
C PHE A 139 -7.85 5.15 4.98
N LEU A 140 -7.01 6.13 4.67
CA LEU A 140 -5.59 6.12 5.02
C LEU A 140 -5.38 6.03 6.53
N VAL A 141 -6.15 6.80 7.32
CA VAL A 141 -6.08 6.76 8.80
C VAL A 141 -6.44 5.36 9.33
N VAL A 142 -7.50 4.74 8.80
CA VAL A 142 -7.89 3.37 9.18
C VAL A 142 -6.79 2.37 8.84
N LYS A 143 -6.14 2.51 7.68
CA LYS A 143 -5.02 1.64 7.26
C LYS A 143 -3.79 1.81 8.16
N ILE A 144 -3.44 3.03 8.53
CA ILE A 144 -2.38 3.30 9.49
C ILE A 144 -2.72 2.68 10.86
N GLY A 145 -3.93 2.90 11.35
CA GLY A 145 -4.39 2.33 12.63
C GLY A 145 -4.33 0.80 12.63
N ALA A 146 -4.76 0.16 11.55
CA ALA A 146 -4.68 -1.29 11.40
C ALA A 146 -3.23 -1.79 11.38
N ALA A 147 -2.33 -1.10 10.67
CA ALA A 147 -0.91 -1.45 10.64
C ALA A 147 -0.25 -1.33 12.02
N LEU A 148 -0.53 -0.23 12.74
CA LEU A 148 -0.02 -0.02 14.10
C LEU A 148 -0.55 -1.06 15.08
N LEU A 149 -1.83 -1.43 14.97
CA LEU A 149 -2.43 -2.50 15.77
C LEU A 149 -1.75 -3.84 15.52
N VAL A 150 -1.46 -4.17 14.26
CA VAL A 150 -0.73 -5.39 13.90
C VAL A 150 0.67 -5.38 14.52
N ILE A 151 1.42 -4.29 14.38
CA ILE A 151 2.76 -4.15 14.95
C ILE A 151 2.71 -4.30 16.48
N TYR A 152 1.68 -3.78 17.12
CA TYR A 152 1.49 -3.88 18.57
C TYR A 152 1.15 -5.30 19.03
N ILE A 153 0.27 -6.02 18.29
CA ILE A 153 -0.15 -7.39 18.64
C ILE A 153 0.98 -8.40 18.43
N PHE A 154 1.76 -8.24 17.37
CA PHE A 154 2.90 -9.11 17.07
C PHE A 154 4.17 -8.61 17.77
N ASP A 155 4.11 -8.57 19.10
CA ASP A 155 5.21 -8.20 19.96
C ASP A 155 6.32 -9.26 20.02
N LYS A 156 7.29 -9.05 20.90
CA LYS A 156 8.42 -9.96 21.05
C LYS A 156 7.98 -11.35 21.56
N GLU A 157 7.00 -11.41 22.44
CA GLU A 157 6.48 -12.65 23.00
C GLU A 157 5.82 -13.50 21.92
N ALA A 158 4.95 -12.92 21.09
CA ALA A 158 4.33 -13.60 19.96
C ALA A 158 5.36 -14.15 18.94
N MET A 159 6.45 -13.39 18.72
CA MET A 159 7.52 -13.83 17.82
C MET A 159 8.37 -14.96 18.42
N GLU A 160 8.61 -14.95 19.75
CA GLU A 160 9.38 -15.99 20.44
C GLU A 160 8.59 -17.31 20.58
N GLU A 161 7.28 -17.23 20.88
CA GLU A 161 6.44 -18.41 21.03
C GLU A 161 6.22 -19.19 19.73
N ASN A 162 5.87 -18.49 18.65
CA ASN A 162 5.50 -19.12 17.38
C ASN A 162 6.02 -18.34 16.17
N PRO A 163 7.35 -18.29 15.92
CA PRO A 163 7.94 -17.44 14.89
C PRO A 163 7.42 -17.74 13.48
N SER A 164 7.22 -19.01 13.15
CA SER A 164 6.75 -19.43 11.82
C SER A 164 5.33 -18.95 11.53
N TRP A 165 4.42 -19.07 12.50
CA TRP A 165 3.05 -18.58 12.37
C TRP A 165 2.98 -17.07 12.32
N THR A 166 3.74 -16.40 13.17
CA THR A 166 3.81 -14.94 13.22
C THR A 166 4.30 -14.37 11.89
N ILE A 167 5.39 -14.92 11.34
CA ILE A 167 5.91 -14.50 10.03
C ILE A 167 4.89 -14.77 8.91
N LEU A 168 4.24 -15.93 8.91
CA LEU A 168 3.22 -16.26 7.91
C LEU A 168 2.06 -15.26 7.94
N LEU A 169 1.56 -14.92 9.13
CA LEU A 169 0.48 -13.94 9.29
C LEU A 169 0.92 -12.54 8.84
N LEU A 170 2.13 -12.12 9.19
CA LEU A 170 2.69 -10.85 8.72
C LEU A 170 2.79 -10.79 7.20
N ILE A 171 3.23 -11.88 6.54
CA ILE A 171 3.26 -11.99 5.07
C ILE A 171 1.85 -11.83 4.48
N VAL A 172 0.84 -12.50 5.06
CA VAL A 172 -0.55 -12.36 4.62
C VAL A 172 -1.03 -10.91 4.75
N ILE A 173 -0.73 -10.26 5.87
CA ILE A 173 -1.11 -8.86 6.11
C ILE A 173 -0.42 -7.92 5.12
N ILE A 174 0.86 -8.14 4.82
CA ILE A 174 1.59 -7.41 3.79
C ILE A 174 0.90 -7.59 2.42
N ALA A 175 0.55 -8.81 2.05
CA ALA A 175 -0.12 -9.11 0.79
C ALA A 175 -1.50 -8.43 0.68
N VAL A 176 -2.27 -8.37 1.77
CA VAL A 176 -3.56 -7.68 1.85
C VAL A 176 -3.43 -6.16 1.69
N GLY A 177 -2.30 -5.57 2.08
CA GLY A 177 -1.99 -4.16 1.80
C GLY A 177 -1.48 -3.95 0.37
N LEU A 178 -0.46 -4.73 -0.05
CA LEU A 178 0.16 -4.57 -1.36
C LEU A 178 -0.79 -4.85 -2.52
N GLY A 179 -1.60 -5.90 -2.43
CA GLY A 179 -2.47 -6.32 -3.54
C GLY A 179 -3.44 -5.22 -3.98
N PRO A 180 -4.33 -4.73 -3.10
CA PRO A 180 -5.23 -3.63 -3.44
C PRO A 180 -4.49 -2.34 -3.78
N GLY A 181 -3.45 -1.96 -3.02
CA GLY A 181 -2.68 -0.75 -3.24
C GLY A 181 -2.02 -0.70 -4.62
N ILE A 182 -1.34 -1.77 -5.03
CA ILE A 182 -0.74 -1.88 -6.37
C ILE A 182 -1.82 -1.89 -7.45
N ARG A 183 -2.91 -2.63 -7.24
CA ARG A 183 -4.03 -2.67 -8.20
C ARG A 183 -4.60 -1.27 -8.45
N ASP A 184 -4.90 -0.52 -7.38
CA ASP A 184 -5.53 0.78 -7.51
C ASP A 184 -4.55 1.82 -8.07
N MET A 185 -3.27 1.74 -7.70
CA MET A 185 -2.20 2.52 -8.32
C MET A 185 -2.08 2.22 -9.82
N LEU A 186 -2.05 0.95 -10.23
CA LEU A 186 -1.99 0.57 -11.64
C LEU A 186 -3.21 1.03 -12.44
N ARG A 187 -4.40 0.92 -11.86
CA ARG A 187 -5.62 1.45 -12.49
C ARG A 187 -5.54 2.95 -12.73
N ALA A 188 -5.05 3.69 -11.74
CA ALA A 188 -4.86 5.13 -11.87
C ALA A 188 -3.78 5.48 -12.92
N ILE A 189 -2.69 4.71 -12.99
CA ILE A 189 -1.62 4.90 -13.99
C ILE A 189 -2.13 4.63 -15.41
N LEU A 190 -2.94 3.58 -15.59
CA LEU A 190 -3.42 3.12 -16.90
C LEU A 190 -4.71 3.81 -17.34
N GLY A 191 -5.39 4.55 -16.48
CA GLY A 191 -6.64 5.23 -16.77
C GLY A 191 -7.83 4.29 -16.97
N ILE A 192 -7.88 3.17 -16.22
CA ILE A 192 -8.90 2.11 -16.35
C ILE A 192 -9.65 1.83 -15.05
#